data_4f9737743ae5c0ac926574fcd261f089
#
_entry.id   4f9737743ae5c0ac926574fcd261f089
#
_cell.length_a   1.000
_cell.length_b   1.000
_cell.length_c   1.000
_cell.angle_alpha   90.00
_cell.angle_beta   90.00
_cell.angle_gamma   90.00
#
_symmetry.space_group_name_H-M   'P 1'
#
loop_
_entity.id
_entity.type
_entity.pdbx_description
1 polymer ?
#
loop_
_entity_poly.entity_id
_entity_poly.type
_entity_poly.pdbx_seq_one_letter_code
_entity_poly.pdbx_strand_id
1 'polypeptide(L)'
;MTEGVPLRDIPQYLLDDIGGDLEHYVAAIFGRAAEGRSDPLRLIGSGTFVVIGGRHYVLTAAHVWEMTERFPAIGLILTSTHHSWFPIPRDTIAARVVRGGPASRELGPDLALLELPPNHVPRIAAHKSFLDLAKRREEFLGDPLPADLGIWVVTGISQALSKVRSDPERHLHQADVQGRSFFAGVVGSLDRDDWDYLDTGVNTALAGVPPTFGGVSGAGLWQIPVMLSRATGQMSWTRKRFNGVAFWQSPIKENRRVIRCHGPRGLFVKAWSEWRLPEREPSDP
;
A
#
# COMPACT_ATOMS: atom_id res chain seq x y z
N MET A 1 21.17 4.25 -22.09
CA MET A 1 21.07 3.59 -20.77
C MET A 1 20.91 4.73 -19.76
N THR A 2 19.79 4.80 -19.09
CA THR A 2 19.55 5.72 -17.98
C THR A 2 20.18 5.10 -16.75
N GLU A 3 21.37 5.55 -16.37
CA GLU A 3 21.95 5.21 -15.07
C GLU A 3 20.95 5.64 -13.98
N GLY A 4 20.69 4.75 -13.04
CA GLY A 4 19.78 5.05 -11.94
C GLY A 4 20.32 6.22 -11.12
N VAL A 5 19.52 7.28 -10.97
CA VAL A 5 19.90 8.43 -10.13
C VAL A 5 19.84 7.98 -8.67
N PRO A 6 20.94 8.13 -7.88
CA PRO A 6 20.91 7.80 -6.46
C PRO A 6 19.85 8.62 -5.73
N LEU A 7 19.14 8.03 -4.78
CA LEU A 7 18.04 8.67 -4.03
C LEU A 7 18.48 10.00 -3.37
N ARG A 8 19.73 10.09 -2.89
CA ARG A 8 20.31 11.30 -2.28
C ARG A 8 20.43 12.48 -3.23
N ASP A 9 20.47 12.21 -4.54
CA ASP A 9 20.65 13.22 -5.58
C ASP A 9 19.30 13.70 -6.17
N ILE A 10 18.18 13.12 -5.68
CA ILE A 10 16.83 13.50 -6.09
C ILE A 10 16.36 14.69 -5.26
N PRO A 11 15.94 15.80 -5.89
CA PRO A 11 15.46 16.97 -5.19
C PRO A 11 14.23 16.66 -4.31
N GLN A 12 14.15 17.27 -3.13
CA GLN A 12 13.05 17.04 -2.18
C GLN A 12 11.69 17.35 -2.78
N TYR A 13 11.55 18.42 -3.58
CA TYR A 13 10.28 18.75 -4.24
C TYR A 13 9.75 17.63 -5.13
N LEU A 14 10.64 16.85 -5.77
CA LEU A 14 10.25 15.74 -6.62
C LEU A 14 9.80 14.54 -5.77
N LEU A 15 10.44 14.30 -4.63
CA LEU A 15 10.02 13.28 -3.67
C LEU A 15 8.67 13.63 -3.06
N ASP A 16 8.43 14.91 -2.75
CA ASP A 16 7.15 15.39 -2.22
C ASP A 16 6.02 15.26 -3.26
N ASP A 17 6.29 15.59 -4.52
CA ASP A 17 5.35 15.45 -5.63
C ASP A 17 4.96 13.98 -5.86
N ILE A 18 5.95 13.09 -5.93
CA ILE A 18 5.73 11.64 -6.03
C ILE A 18 4.91 11.14 -4.83
N GLY A 19 5.30 11.54 -3.62
CA GLY A 19 4.62 11.13 -2.39
C GLY A 19 3.16 11.56 -2.40
N GLY A 20 2.88 12.83 -2.74
CA GLY A 20 1.54 13.38 -2.82
C GLY A 20 0.65 12.65 -3.84
N ASP A 21 1.19 12.32 -5.03
CA ASP A 21 0.46 11.56 -6.04
C ASP A 21 0.14 10.12 -5.57
N LEU A 22 1.08 9.44 -4.91
CA LEU A 22 0.87 8.08 -4.43
C LEU A 22 -0.12 8.00 -3.26
N GLU A 23 -0.20 9.03 -2.42
CA GLU A 23 -1.13 9.10 -1.29
C GLU A 23 -2.60 9.04 -1.73
N HIS A 24 -2.92 9.44 -2.96
CA HIS A 24 -4.27 9.32 -3.50
C HIS A 24 -4.78 7.88 -3.57
N TYR A 25 -3.90 6.89 -3.58
CA TYR A 25 -4.26 5.47 -3.65
C TYR A 25 -4.26 4.78 -2.28
N VAL A 26 -3.78 5.43 -1.23
CA VAL A 26 -3.62 4.81 0.09
C VAL A 26 -4.94 4.71 0.83
N ALA A 27 -5.21 3.53 1.37
CA ALA A 27 -6.25 3.26 2.35
C ALA A 27 -5.62 3.08 3.74
N ALA A 28 -6.08 3.80 4.74
CA ALA A 28 -5.80 3.54 6.15
C ALA A 28 -6.92 2.65 6.70
N ILE A 29 -6.59 1.44 7.15
CA ILE A 29 -7.55 0.45 7.64
C ILE A 29 -7.59 0.48 9.16
N PHE A 30 -8.75 0.82 9.72
CA PHE A 30 -9.01 0.87 11.14
C PHE A 30 -10.05 -0.17 11.55
N GLY A 31 -9.88 -0.74 12.74
CA GLY A 31 -10.93 -1.49 13.41
C GLY A 31 -11.70 -0.56 14.35
N ARG A 32 -13.02 -0.63 14.32
CA ARG A 32 -13.91 0.03 15.30
C ARG A 32 -14.44 -0.98 16.28
N ALA A 33 -14.08 -0.83 17.55
CA ALA A 33 -14.64 -1.64 18.61
C ALA A 33 -16.15 -1.32 18.81
N ALA A 34 -16.89 -2.26 19.42
CA ALA A 34 -18.25 -2.01 19.85
C ALA A 34 -18.29 -0.86 20.88
N GLU A 35 -19.43 -0.18 20.97
CA GLU A 35 -19.65 0.91 21.93
C GLU A 35 -19.34 0.45 23.37
N GLY A 36 -18.79 1.37 24.18
CA GLY A 36 -18.46 1.11 25.58
C GLY A 36 -17.03 0.61 25.84
N ARG A 37 -16.16 0.47 24.82
CA ARG A 37 -14.74 0.19 25.03
C ARG A 37 -13.91 1.47 25.08
N SER A 38 -12.89 1.48 25.94
CA SER A 38 -11.98 2.60 26.15
C SER A 38 -11.11 2.97 24.92
N ASP A 39 -10.97 2.06 23.95
CA ASP A 39 -10.18 2.27 22.74
C ASP A 39 -11.00 1.86 21.51
N PRO A 40 -11.90 2.75 21.05
CA PRO A 40 -12.88 2.42 20.02
C PRO A 40 -12.30 2.39 18.60
N LEU A 41 -11.12 2.98 18.39
CA LEU A 41 -10.52 3.10 17.07
C LEU A 41 -9.06 2.66 17.10
N ARG A 42 -8.71 1.65 16.30
CA ARG A 42 -7.35 1.11 16.21
C ARG A 42 -6.89 1.03 14.76
N LEU A 43 -5.74 1.64 14.46
CA LEU A 43 -5.07 1.40 13.18
C LEU A 43 -4.61 -0.07 13.09
N ILE A 44 -5.03 -0.75 12.04
CA ILE A 44 -4.73 -2.17 11.79
C ILE A 44 -3.63 -2.30 10.74
N GLY A 45 -3.77 -1.54 9.65
CA GLY A 45 -2.82 -1.59 8.54
C GLY A 45 -3.15 -0.59 7.44
N SER A 46 -2.45 -0.77 6.35
CA SER A 46 -2.61 -0.01 5.11
C SER A 46 -3.27 -0.85 4.02
N GLY A 47 -3.66 -0.19 2.94
CA GLY A 47 -4.07 -0.82 1.70
C GLY A 47 -3.90 0.14 0.53
N THR A 48 -4.15 -0.39 -0.66
CA THR A 48 -4.21 0.40 -1.89
C THR A 48 -5.60 0.27 -2.48
N PHE A 49 -6.25 1.41 -2.79
CA PHE A 49 -7.51 1.42 -3.51
C PHE A 49 -7.28 0.99 -4.95
N VAL A 50 -7.99 -0.05 -5.39
CA VAL A 50 -7.86 -0.61 -6.74
C VAL A 50 -9.21 -0.84 -7.38
N VAL A 51 -9.26 -0.82 -8.72
CA VAL A 51 -10.43 -1.20 -9.52
C VAL A 51 -10.05 -2.31 -10.48
N ILE A 52 -10.95 -3.30 -10.63
CA ILE A 52 -10.79 -4.45 -11.51
C ILE A 52 -12.16 -4.73 -12.16
N GLY A 53 -12.26 -4.62 -13.48
CA GLY A 53 -13.50 -4.89 -14.19
C GLY A 53 -14.70 -4.07 -13.68
N GLY A 54 -14.47 -2.80 -13.32
CA GLY A 54 -15.49 -1.89 -12.78
C GLY A 54 -15.86 -2.12 -11.31
N ARG A 55 -15.33 -3.14 -10.65
CA ARG A 55 -15.50 -3.38 -9.21
C ARG A 55 -14.36 -2.75 -8.42
N HIS A 56 -14.66 -2.23 -7.25
CA HIS A 56 -13.73 -1.46 -6.42
C HIS A 56 -13.31 -2.26 -5.19
N TYR A 57 -12.01 -2.21 -4.88
CA TYR A 57 -11.42 -3.02 -3.82
C TYR A 57 -10.41 -2.22 -3.00
N VAL A 58 -10.08 -2.76 -1.84
CA VAL A 58 -8.83 -2.45 -1.12
C VAL A 58 -7.92 -3.66 -1.21
N LEU A 59 -6.76 -3.50 -1.81
CA LEU A 59 -5.70 -4.50 -1.85
C LEU A 59 -4.81 -4.30 -0.62
N THR A 60 -4.61 -5.36 0.18
CA THR A 60 -3.87 -5.30 1.45
C THR A 60 -3.19 -6.64 1.76
N ALA A 61 -2.52 -6.75 2.91
CA ALA A 61 -2.01 -8.02 3.42
C ALA A 61 -3.12 -8.85 4.07
N ALA A 62 -3.06 -10.18 3.94
CA ALA A 62 -4.08 -11.08 4.50
C ALA A 62 -4.18 -10.96 6.03
N HIS A 63 -3.04 -10.87 6.73
CA HIS A 63 -3.06 -10.71 8.19
C HIS A 63 -3.71 -9.39 8.63
N VAL A 64 -3.68 -8.33 7.82
CA VAL A 64 -4.38 -7.08 8.09
C VAL A 64 -5.90 -7.32 8.09
N TRP A 65 -6.40 -8.05 7.09
CA TRP A 65 -7.82 -8.44 7.04
C TRP A 65 -8.22 -9.33 8.22
N GLU A 66 -7.42 -10.35 8.55
CA GLU A 66 -7.68 -11.23 9.69
C GLU A 66 -7.73 -10.48 11.02
N MET A 67 -6.85 -9.51 11.22
CA MET A 67 -6.87 -8.66 12.42
C MET A 67 -8.17 -7.86 12.56
N THR A 68 -8.97 -7.70 11.51
CA THR A 68 -10.29 -7.05 11.58
C THR A 68 -11.38 -7.94 12.17
N GLU A 69 -11.19 -9.25 12.34
CA GLU A 69 -12.22 -10.20 12.80
C GLU A 69 -12.85 -9.85 14.15
N ARG A 70 -12.10 -9.20 15.00
CA ARG A 70 -12.55 -8.75 16.33
C ARG A 70 -13.36 -7.46 16.31
N PHE A 71 -13.57 -6.86 15.15
CA PHE A 71 -14.28 -5.59 15.01
C PHE A 71 -15.54 -5.78 14.15
N PRO A 72 -16.69 -5.26 14.58
CA PRO A 72 -17.93 -5.34 13.82
C PRO A 72 -17.91 -4.48 12.54
N ALA A 73 -17.06 -3.45 12.52
CA ALA A 73 -16.87 -2.59 11.37
C ALA A 73 -15.41 -2.25 11.17
N ILE A 74 -15.01 -2.08 9.91
CA ILE A 74 -13.74 -1.45 9.56
C ILE A 74 -13.99 0.02 9.22
N GLY A 75 -13.02 0.87 9.55
CA GLY A 75 -13.01 2.26 9.14
C GLY A 75 -11.95 2.50 8.10
N LEU A 76 -12.32 3.25 7.07
CA LEU A 76 -11.35 3.82 6.15
C LEU A 76 -11.19 5.30 6.46
N ILE A 77 -9.95 5.79 6.61
CA ILE A 77 -9.67 7.21 6.70
C ILE A 77 -9.24 7.69 5.32
N LEU A 78 -9.97 8.67 4.82
CA LEU A 78 -9.83 9.13 3.44
C LEU A 78 -8.94 10.37 3.31
N THR A 79 -8.91 11.23 4.34
CA THR A 79 -8.07 12.44 4.34
C THR A 79 -7.57 12.74 5.75
N SER A 80 -6.37 13.32 5.86
CA SER A 80 -5.80 13.81 7.12
C SER A 80 -6.42 15.13 7.60
N THR A 81 -6.92 15.97 6.66
CA THR A 81 -7.36 17.33 6.95
C THR A 81 -8.80 17.44 7.46
N HIS A 82 -9.64 16.46 7.16
CA HIS A 82 -11.06 16.51 7.51
C HIS A 82 -11.54 15.38 8.41
N HIS A 83 -10.63 14.57 8.96
CA HIS A 83 -10.94 13.43 9.83
C HIS A 83 -12.09 12.56 9.29
N SER A 84 -12.21 12.47 7.96
CA SER A 84 -13.27 11.73 7.28
C SER A 84 -13.09 10.25 7.52
N TRP A 85 -13.67 9.80 8.59
CA TRP A 85 -13.79 8.42 8.96
C TRP A 85 -15.00 7.79 8.26
N PHE A 86 -14.79 6.61 7.71
CA PHE A 86 -15.77 5.94 6.89
C PHE A 86 -15.96 4.50 7.37
N PRO A 87 -16.94 4.23 8.24
CA PRO A 87 -17.20 2.88 8.71
C PRO A 87 -17.94 2.06 7.66
N ILE A 88 -17.47 0.83 7.46
CA ILE A 88 -18.12 -0.19 6.63
C ILE A 88 -18.33 -1.41 7.52
N PRO A 89 -19.56 -1.94 7.67
CA PRO A 89 -19.78 -3.18 8.38
C PRO A 89 -18.91 -4.29 7.79
N ARG A 90 -18.18 -5.01 8.64
CA ARG A 90 -17.21 -5.99 8.18
C ARG A 90 -17.84 -7.14 7.38
N ASP A 91 -19.03 -7.55 7.76
CA ASP A 91 -19.81 -8.62 7.13
C ASP A 91 -20.30 -8.27 5.71
N THR A 92 -20.30 -6.97 5.34
CA THR A 92 -20.67 -6.52 3.99
C THR A 92 -19.49 -6.56 3.01
N ILE A 93 -18.28 -6.87 3.48
CA ILE A 93 -17.06 -6.90 2.67
C ILE A 93 -16.76 -8.33 2.25
N ALA A 94 -16.82 -8.60 0.95
CA ALA A 94 -16.33 -9.85 0.40
C ALA A 94 -14.80 -9.80 0.30
N ALA A 95 -14.12 -10.79 0.91
CA ALA A 95 -12.67 -10.86 0.89
C ALA A 95 -12.19 -12.09 0.10
N ARG A 96 -11.20 -11.89 -0.76
CA ARG A 96 -10.44 -12.95 -1.43
C ARG A 96 -9.05 -12.96 -0.82
N VAL A 97 -8.71 -14.04 -0.14
CA VAL A 97 -7.48 -14.15 0.65
C VAL A 97 -6.58 -15.21 0.04
N VAL A 98 -5.32 -14.86 -0.14
CA VAL A 98 -4.24 -15.80 -0.48
C VAL A 98 -3.27 -15.81 0.68
N ARG A 99 -3.13 -16.96 1.29
CA ARG A 99 -2.27 -17.13 2.46
C ARG A 99 -1.61 -18.50 2.45
N GLY A 100 -0.32 -18.50 2.74
CA GLY A 100 0.45 -19.72 2.98
C GLY A 100 0.20 -20.30 4.38
N GLY A 101 1.02 -21.30 4.76
CA GLY A 101 0.99 -21.89 6.10
C GLY A 101 1.45 -20.91 7.21
N PRO A 102 1.71 -21.40 8.43
CA PRO A 102 2.06 -20.56 9.60
C PRO A 102 3.25 -19.61 9.38
N ALA A 103 4.20 -19.98 8.52
CA ALA A 103 5.34 -19.15 8.17
C ALA A 103 5.01 -17.98 7.20
N SER A 104 3.77 -17.88 6.69
CA SER A 104 3.40 -16.86 5.69
C SER A 104 3.53 -15.42 6.18
N ARG A 105 3.50 -15.18 7.47
CA ARG A 105 3.72 -13.85 8.04
C ARG A 105 5.08 -13.27 7.72
N GLU A 106 6.09 -14.11 7.55
CA GLU A 106 7.45 -13.71 7.22
C GLU A 106 7.83 -14.07 5.78
N LEU A 107 7.33 -15.22 5.32
CA LEU A 107 7.74 -15.82 4.06
C LEU A 107 6.70 -15.71 2.94
N GLY A 108 5.49 -15.21 3.24
CA GLY A 108 4.38 -15.13 2.27
C GLY A 108 3.85 -16.51 1.84
N PRO A 109 2.85 -16.59 0.94
CA PRO A 109 2.04 -15.45 0.51
C PRO A 109 1.13 -14.91 1.62
N ASP A 110 0.85 -13.63 1.59
CA ASP A 110 0.05 -12.91 2.58
C ASP A 110 -0.67 -11.72 1.89
N LEU A 111 -1.71 -12.00 1.11
CA LEU A 111 -2.45 -11.02 0.31
C LEU A 111 -3.96 -11.15 0.53
N ALA A 112 -4.66 -10.01 0.54
CA ALA A 112 -6.10 -9.95 0.54
C ALA A 112 -6.63 -8.87 -0.40
N LEU A 113 -7.71 -9.18 -1.10
CA LEU A 113 -8.47 -8.26 -1.94
C LEU A 113 -9.87 -8.11 -1.35
N LEU A 114 -10.18 -6.94 -0.84
CA LEU A 114 -11.41 -6.63 -0.11
C LEU A 114 -12.36 -5.86 -1.02
N GLU A 115 -13.48 -6.48 -1.42
CA GLU A 115 -14.47 -5.85 -2.30
C GLU A 115 -15.27 -4.81 -1.52
N LEU A 116 -15.24 -3.57 -1.97
CA LEU A 116 -15.98 -2.48 -1.36
C LEU A 116 -17.45 -2.51 -1.80
N PRO A 117 -18.41 -2.40 -0.86
CA PRO A 117 -19.82 -2.30 -1.23
C PRO A 117 -20.06 -1.09 -2.13
N PRO A 118 -20.81 -1.23 -3.24
CA PRO A 118 -20.95 -0.19 -4.27
C PRO A 118 -21.49 1.15 -3.75
N ASN A 119 -22.33 1.13 -2.74
CA ASN A 119 -22.89 2.34 -2.11
C ASN A 119 -21.86 3.21 -1.40
N HIS A 120 -20.69 2.66 -1.09
CA HIS A 120 -19.61 3.37 -0.43
C HIS A 120 -18.60 3.99 -1.41
N VAL A 121 -18.53 3.46 -2.63
CA VAL A 121 -17.53 3.85 -3.64
C VAL A 121 -17.57 5.33 -4.00
N PRO A 122 -18.73 5.98 -4.27
CA PRO A 122 -18.76 7.39 -4.67
C PRO A 122 -18.15 8.32 -3.62
N ARG A 123 -18.40 8.04 -2.34
CA ARG A 123 -17.83 8.82 -1.25
C ARG A 123 -16.33 8.65 -1.12
N ILE A 124 -15.80 7.43 -1.35
CA ILE A 124 -14.36 7.20 -1.38
C ILE A 124 -13.74 7.90 -2.58
N ALA A 125 -14.34 7.78 -3.77
CA ALA A 125 -13.86 8.37 -5.01
C ALA A 125 -13.83 9.92 -4.97
N ALA A 126 -14.62 10.55 -4.12
CA ALA A 126 -14.57 12.01 -3.90
C ALA A 126 -13.24 12.47 -3.27
N HIS A 127 -12.47 11.58 -2.66
CA HIS A 127 -11.22 11.90 -1.93
C HIS A 127 -10.02 11.07 -2.37
N LYS A 128 -10.25 9.92 -2.99
CA LYS A 128 -9.22 8.94 -3.35
C LYS A 128 -9.35 8.50 -4.79
N SER A 129 -8.23 8.06 -5.34
CA SER A 129 -8.17 7.45 -6.67
C SER A 129 -8.12 5.93 -6.55
N PHE A 130 -8.72 5.25 -7.50
CA PHE A 130 -8.62 3.80 -7.62
C PHE A 130 -7.65 3.45 -8.75
N LEU A 131 -6.65 2.64 -8.42
CA LEU A 131 -5.68 2.15 -9.37
C LEU A 131 -6.31 1.05 -10.24
N ASP A 132 -6.32 1.20 -11.55
CA ASP A 132 -6.73 0.14 -12.46
C ASP A 132 -5.71 -1.01 -12.42
N LEU A 133 -6.00 -2.04 -11.62
CA LEU A 133 -5.07 -3.14 -11.39
C LEU A 133 -4.91 -4.03 -12.62
N ALA A 134 -5.95 -4.15 -13.45
CA ALA A 134 -5.88 -4.90 -14.70
C ALA A 134 -4.92 -4.23 -15.69
N LYS A 135 -4.99 -2.90 -15.83
CA LYS A 135 -4.03 -2.13 -16.62
C LYS A 135 -2.60 -2.28 -16.11
N ARG A 136 -2.39 -2.28 -14.76
CA ARG A 136 -1.04 -2.48 -14.19
C ARG A 136 -0.50 -3.88 -14.48
N ARG A 137 -1.38 -4.90 -14.47
CA ARG A 137 -1.03 -6.26 -14.87
C ARG A 137 -0.58 -6.32 -16.34
N GLU A 138 -1.34 -5.72 -17.24
CA GLU A 138 -0.99 -5.64 -18.67
C GLU A 138 0.38 -4.98 -18.87
N GLU A 139 0.62 -3.87 -18.20
CA GLU A 139 1.90 -3.17 -18.23
C GLU A 139 3.05 -4.03 -17.72
N PHE A 140 2.83 -4.83 -16.68
CA PHE A 140 3.84 -5.76 -16.17
C PHE A 140 4.12 -6.89 -17.15
N LEU A 141 3.08 -7.49 -17.75
CA LEU A 141 3.22 -8.60 -18.66
C LEU A 141 3.83 -8.18 -20.02
N GLY A 142 3.54 -6.97 -20.50
CA GLY A 142 3.98 -6.47 -21.80
C GLY A 142 5.32 -5.73 -21.77
N ASP A 143 5.60 -4.97 -20.71
CA ASP A 143 6.81 -4.12 -20.59
C ASP A 143 7.27 -4.05 -19.12
N PRO A 144 7.84 -5.15 -18.58
CA PRO A 144 8.38 -5.12 -17.21
C PRO A 144 9.57 -4.18 -17.13
N LEU A 145 9.56 -3.30 -16.11
CA LEU A 145 10.71 -2.43 -15.86
C LEU A 145 11.83 -3.19 -15.16
N PRO A 146 13.09 -2.97 -15.55
CA PRO A 146 14.25 -3.47 -14.82
C PRO A 146 14.22 -3.00 -13.36
N ALA A 147 14.60 -3.88 -12.42
CA ALA A 147 14.52 -3.56 -10.98
C ALA A 147 15.48 -2.43 -10.53
N ASP A 148 16.52 -2.18 -11.29
CA ASP A 148 17.50 -1.10 -11.07
C ASP A 148 17.09 0.23 -11.67
N LEU A 149 15.95 0.31 -12.38
CA LEU A 149 15.46 1.52 -13.00
C LEU A 149 14.61 2.34 -12.01
N GLY A 150 15.02 3.60 -11.78
CA GLY A 150 14.26 4.57 -10.98
C GLY A 150 14.37 4.34 -9.46
N ILE A 151 13.41 4.88 -8.74
CA ILE A 151 13.34 4.78 -7.28
C ILE A 151 12.19 3.86 -6.85
N TRP A 152 12.37 3.24 -5.70
CA TRP A 152 11.34 2.41 -5.09
C TRP A 152 10.70 3.13 -3.91
N VAL A 153 9.39 2.99 -3.78
CA VAL A 153 8.61 3.68 -2.76
C VAL A 153 7.61 2.70 -2.15
N VAL A 154 7.60 2.61 -0.83
CA VAL A 154 6.52 1.95 -0.09
C VAL A 154 5.61 3.05 0.45
N THR A 155 4.34 3.08 0.01
CA THR A 155 3.40 4.13 0.41
C THR A 155 2.28 3.56 1.25
N GLY A 156 2.17 3.99 2.51
CA GLY A 156 1.20 3.48 3.47
C GLY A 156 1.10 4.35 4.71
N ILE A 157 0.45 3.83 5.75
CA ILE A 157 0.23 4.53 7.02
C ILE A 157 1.11 3.91 8.09
N SER A 158 1.90 4.71 8.78
CA SER A 158 2.68 4.26 9.94
C SER A 158 1.96 4.56 11.24
N GLN A 159 1.81 3.54 12.08
CA GLN A 159 1.25 3.69 13.43
C GLN A 159 2.08 4.65 14.29
N ALA A 160 3.41 4.64 14.12
CA ALA A 160 4.30 5.50 14.88
C ALA A 160 4.14 7.00 14.55
N LEU A 161 3.63 7.32 13.34
CA LEU A 161 3.37 8.67 12.88
C LEU A 161 1.89 9.07 12.95
N SER A 162 1.03 8.16 13.42
CA SER A 162 -0.40 8.38 13.54
C SER A 162 -0.79 8.66 14.98
N LYS A 163 -1.71 9.59 15.19
CA LYS A 163 -2.24 9.93 16.51
C LYS A 163 -3.74 9.62 16.53
N VAL A 164 -4.14 8.71 17.38
CA VAL A 164 -5.56 8.43 17.66
C VAL A 164 -5.89 9.05 19.01
N ARG A 165 -6.88 9.93 19.03
CA ARG A 165 -7.41 10.56 20.26
C ARG A 165 -8.85 10.12 20.42
N SER A 166 -9.19 9.72 21.62
CA SER A 166 -10.55 9.35 21.98
C SER A 166 -10.95 10.18 23.19
N ASP A 167 -12.09 10.87 23.10
CA ASP A 167 -12.74 11.55 24.22
C ASP A 167 -14.06 10.83 24.46
N PRO A 168 -14.12 9.87 25.42
CA PRO A 168 -15.32 9.09 25.69
C PRO A 168 -16.48 9.95 26.20
N GLU A 169 -16.20 11.05 26.93
CA GLU A 169 -17.23 11.92 27.49
C GLU A 169 -17.96 12.72 26.41
N ARG A 170 -17.23 13.06 25.33
CA ARG A 170 -17.80 13.80 24.18
C ARG A 170 -18.17 12.89 23.01
N HIS A 171 -18.03 11.57 23.14
CA HIS A 171 -18.20 10.62 22.05
C HIS A 171 -17.38 10.99 20.78
N LEU A 172 -16.26 11.69 20.99
CA LEU A 172 -15.41 12.17 19.91
C LEU A 172 -14.25 11.20 19.72
N HIS A 173 -14.11 10.69 18.50
CA HIS A 173 -12.97 9.89 18.08
C HIS A 173 -12.27 10.58 16.93
N GLN A 174 -11.05 11.02 17.17
CA GLN A 174 -10.24 11.72 16.20
C GLN A 174 -9.00 10.88 15.88
N ALA A 175 -8.73 10.63 14.61
CA ALA A 175 -7.49 10.04 14.16
C ALA A 175 -6.78 11.04 13.24
N ASP A 176 -5.59 11.45 13.64
CA ASP A 176 -4.67 12.20 12.78
C ASP A 176 -3.74 11.18 12.14
N VAL A 177 -3.95 10.95 10.85
CA VAL A 177 -3.30 9.88 10.09
C VAL A 177 -2.77 10.48 8.81
N GLN A 178 -1.48 10.34 8.58
CA GLN A 178 -0.84 10.80 7.35
C GLN A 178 -0.35 9.61 6.55
N GLY A 179 -0.72 9.55 5.27
CA GLY A 179 -0.04 8.74 4.29
C GLY A 179 1.44 9.13 4.25
N ARG A 180 2.31 8.17 4.13
CA ARG A 180 3.76 8.40 4.01
C ARG A 180 4.33 7.54 2.92
N SER A 181 5.18 8.18 2.14
CA SER A 181 5.99 7.54 1.13
C SER A 181 7.40 7.31 1.68
N PHE A 182 7.77 6.05 1.84
CA PHE A 182 9.10 5.64 2.30
C PHE A 182 9.93 5.29 1.09
N PHE A 183 10.82 6.19 0.72
CA PHE A 183 11.73 5.99 -0.38
C PHE A 183 12.80 4.97 0.01
N ALA A 184 13.02 3.99 -0.83
CA ALA A 184 13.84 2.82 -0.53
C ALA A 184 14.64 2.38 -1.76
N GLY A 185 15.56 1.46 -1.55
CA GLY A 185 16.19 0.69 -2.61
C GLY A 185 15.84 -0.79 -2.47
N VAL A 186 15.75 -1.51 -3.57
CA VAL A 186 15.69 -2.98 -3.51
C VAL A 186 17.05 -3.47 -3.06
N VAL A 187 17.08 -4.17 -1.92
CA VAL A 187 18.30 -4.71 -1.30
C VAL A 187 18.39 -6.23 -1.44
N GLY A 188 17.32 -6.87 -1.90
CA GLY A 188 17.26 -8.30 -2.15
C GLY A 188 15.96 -8.70 -2.84
N SER A 189 15.98 -9.88 -3.43
CA SER A 189 14.81 -10.56 -3.96
C SER A 189 14.82 -12.02 -3.53
N LEU A 190 13.65 -12.60 -3.36
CA LEU A 190 13.48 -14.00 -3.01
C LEU A 190 12.37 -14.59 -3.89
N ASP A 191 12.67 -15.74 -4.50
CA ASP A 191 11.69 -16.57 -5.19
C ASP A 191 11.39 -17.81 -4.34
N ARG A 192 10.12 -18.06 -4.08
CA ARG A 192 9.66 -19.23 -3.34
C ARG A 192 8.31 -19.70 -3.83
N ASP A 193 8.21 -20.99 -4.18
CA ASP A 193 6.95 -21.62 -4.60
C ASP A 193 6.23 -20.83 -5.71
N ASP A 194 7.02 -20.32 -6.69
CA ASP A 194 6.60 -19.44 -7.79
C ASP A 194 6.13 -18.04 -7.37
N TRP A 195 6.24 -17.67 -6.10
CA TRP A 195 6.04 -16.31 -5.61
C TRP A 195 7.36 -15.56 -5.63
N ASP A 196 7.32 -14.31 -6.07
CA ASP A 196 8.45 -13.39 -5.95
C ASP A 196 8.23 -12.40 -4.81
N TYR A 197 9.31 -12.09 -4.13
CA TYR A 197 9.32 -11.13 -3.05
C TYR A 197 10.46 -10.15 -3.26
N LEU A 198 10.20 -8.88 -2.93
CA LEU A 198 11.18 -7.81 -2.99
C LEU A 198 11.43 -7.30 -1.57
N ASP A 199 12.68 -7.32 -1.17
CA ASP A 199 13.15 -6.74 0.09
C ASP A 199 13.63 -5.31 -0.19
N THR A 200 12.95 -4.33 0.39
CA THR A 200 13.29 -2.90 0.27
C THR A 200 13.96 -2.40 1.53
N GLY A 201 15.11 -1.76 1.40
CA GLY A 201 15.87 -1.22 2.52
C GLY A 201 15.52 0.24 2.78
N VAL A 202 15.05 0.56 3.99
CA VAL A 202 14.75 1.92 4.44
C VAL A 202 15.76 2.33 5.49
N ASN A 203 16.33 3.53 5.33
CA ASN A 203 17.24 4.11 6.34
C ASN A 203 16.44 4.79 7.44
N THR A 204 16.43 4.22 8.64
CA THR A 204 15.69 4.74 9.80
C THR A 204 16.39 5.90 10.52
N ALA A 205 17.61 6.27 10.13
CA ALA A 205 18.27 7.46 10.63
C ALA A 205 17.82 8.75 9.92
N LEU A 206 17.11 8.64 8.81
CA LEU A 206 16.60 9.81 8.08
C LEU A 206 15.44 10.45 8.85
N ALA A 207 15.42 11.79 8.83
CA ALA A 207 14.33 12.56 9.44
C ALA A 207 12.98 12.18 8.80
N GLY A 208 11.95 12.02 9.64
CA GLY A 208 10.60 11.64 9.19
C GLY A 208 10.38 10.15 8.94
N VAL A 209 11.44 9.32 9.02
CA VAL A 209 11.30 7.87 8.94
C VAL A 209 11.01 7.31 10.34
N PRO A 210 9.93 6.55 10.53
CA PRO A 210 9.57 6.02 11.84
C PRO A 210 10.53 4.89 12.25
N PRO A 211 10.73 4.70 13.57
CA PRO A 211 11.55 3.58 14.08
C PRO A 211 10.88 2.23 13.85
N THR A 212 9.57 2.22 13.63
CA THR A 212 8.80 1.02 13.35
C THR A 212 7.79 1.28 12.23
N PHE A 213 7.57 0.26 11.38
CA PHE A 213 6.62 0.29 10.28
C PHE A 213 5.32 -0.46 10.62
N GLY A 214 4.96 -0.53 11.92
CA GLY A 214 3.63 -0.99 12.32
C GLY A 214 2.56 -0.15 11.60
N GLY A 215 1.54 -0.81 11.02
CA GLY A 215 0.53 -0.16 10.19
C GLY A 215 0.87 -0.07 8.70
N VAL A 216 2.14 -0.27 8.30
CA VAL A 216 2.55 -0.26 6.88
C VAL A 216 2.20 -1.57 6.15
N SER A 217 1.90 -2.65 6.87
CA SER A 217 1.39 -3.89 6.24
C SER A 217 0.18 -3.59 5.37
N GLY A 218 0.20 -4.07 4.12
CA GLY A 218 -0.79 -3.76 3.09
C GLY A 218 -0.46 -2.54 2.23
N ALA A 219 0.60 -1.79 2.54
CA ALA A 219 1.06 -0.65 1.75
C ALA A 219 1.48 -1.06 0.34
N GLY A 220 1.24 -0.18 -0.62
CA GLY A 220 1.67 -0.39 -2.00
C GLY A 220 3.17 -0.22 -2.19
N LEU A 221 3.78 -1.11 -2.98
CA LEU A 221 5.14 -0.99 -3.48
C LEU A 221 5.12 -0.42 -4.89
N TRP A 222 5.84 0.67 -5.09
CA TRP A 222 5.88 1.40 -6.35
C TRP A 222 7.30 1.54 -6.87
N GLN A 223 7.44 1.53 -8.19
CA GLN A 223 8.67 1.84 -8.90
C GLN A 223 8.44 3.08 -9.78
N ILE A 224 9.26 4.10 -9.61
CA ILE A 224 9.12 5.40 -10.24
C ILE A 224 10.38 5.69 -11.07
N PRO A 225 10.35 5.54 -12.39
CA PRO A 225 11.43 6.00 -13.26
C PRO A 225 11.60 7.52 -13.16
N VAL A 226 12.79 7.94 -12.79
CA VAL A 226 13.17 9.35 -12.76
C VAL A 226 14.06 9.64 -13.96
N MET A 227 13.75 10.70 -14.67
CA MET A 227 14.49 11.14 -15.86
C MET A 227 15.21 12.45 -15.59
N LEU A 228 16.46 12.53 -16.01
CA LEU A 228 17.23 13.76 -16.02
C LEU A 228 17.23 14.34 -17.43
N SER A 229 16.69 15.53 -17.61
CA SER A 229 16.78 16.27 -18.87
C SER A 229 18.20 16.76 -19.07
N ARG A 230 18.88 16.28 -20.09
CA ARG A 230 20.24 16.74 -20.44
C ARG A 230 20.27 18.20 -20.90
N ALA A 231 19.16 18.70 -21.42
CA ALA A 231 19.09 20.09 -21.92
C ALA A 231 18.93 21.11 -20.80
N THR A 232 18.19 20.75 -19.74
CA THR A 232 17.88 21.72 -18.65
C THR A 232 18.48 21.34 -17.32
N GLY A 233 19.02 20.14 -17.15
CA GLY A 233 19.46 19.60 -15.87
C GLY A 233 18.32 19.31 -14.88
N GLN A 234 17.07 19.43 -15.32
CA GLN A 234 15.90 19.19 -14.47
C GLN A 234 15.56 17.71 -14.40
N MET A 235 15.20 17.26 -13.20
CA MET A 235 14.65 15.93 -12.97
C MET A 235 13.14 15.97 -13.04
N SER A 236 12.55 14.91 -13.62
CA SER A 236 11.12 14.72 -13.71
C SER A 236 10.76 13.23 -13.63
N TRP A 237 9.53 12.93 -13.32
CA TRP A 237 8.97 11.59 -13.44
C TRP A 237 7.69 11.62 -14.30
N THR A 238 7.37 10.56 -15.00
CA THR A 238 6.24 10.54 -15.93
C THR A 238 5.31 9.37 -15.73
N ARG A 239 5.79 8.32 -15.10
CA ARG A 239 5.01 7.09 -14.89
C ARG A 239 5.32 6.49 -13.53
N LYS A 240 4.36 5.77 -13.00
CA LYS A 240 4.49 4.95 -11.81
C LYS A 240 4.07 3.52 -12.12
N ARG A 241 4.84 2.58 -11.63
CA ARG A 241 4.50 1.16 -11.72
C ARG A 241 4.15 0.66 -10.33
N PHE A 242 2.99 0.04 -10.21
CA PHE A 242 2.62 -0.68 -9.00
C PHE A 242 3.21 -2.08 -9.09
N ASN A 243 4.05 -2.45 -8.15
CA ASN A 243 4.83 -3.68 -8.22
C ASN A 243 4.55 -4.64 -7.06
N GLY A 244 3.71 -4.27 -6.08
CA GLY A 244 3.43 -5.21 -5.02
C GLY A 244 2.85 -4.62 -3.74
N VAL A 245 2.85 -5.43 -2.69
CA VAL A 245 2.22 -5.14 -1.39
C VAL A 245 3.15 -5.52 -0.26
N ALA A 246 3.40 -4.58 0.66
CA ALA A 246 4.22 -4.81 1.85
C ALA A 246 3.49 -5.68 2.87
N PHE A 247 4.17 -6.67 3.48
CA PHE A 247 3.55 -7.53 4.47
C PHE A 247 4.42 -7.86 5.69
N TRP A 248 5.73 -7.65 5.62
CA TRP A 248 6.63 -7.95 6.71
C TRP A 248 7.75 -6.92 6.84
N GLN A 249 8.32 -6.80 8.04
CA GLN A 249 9.46 -5.95 8.32
C GLN A 249 10.48 -6.67 9.21
N SER A 250 11.77 -6.46 8.95
CA SER A 250 12.84 -6.98 9.79
C SER A 250 12.99 -6.18 11.10
N PRO A 251 13.71 -6.69 12.10
CA PRO A 251 14.31 -5.86 13.14
C PRO A 251 15.23 -4.78 12.53
N ILE A 252 15.46 -3.68 13.27
CA ILE A 252 16.45 -2.68 12.86
C ILE A 252 17.86 -3.25 13.03
N LYS A 253 18.67 -3.10 12.00
CA LYS A 253 20.10 -3.40 12.04
C LYS A 253 20.87 -2.24 11.39
N GLU A 254 21.83 -1.65 12.11
CA GLU A 254 22.69 -0.56 11.60
C GLU A 254 21.88 0.62 10.98
N ASN A 255 20.84 1.07 11.67
CA ASN A 255 19.92 2.11 11.19
C ASN A 255 19.20 1.76 9.87
N ARG A 256 19.11 0.48 9.55
CA ARG A 256 18.37 -0.01 8.39
C ARG A 256 17.28 -0.97 8.81
N ARG A 257 16.18 -0.90 8.10
CA ARG A 257 15.09 -1.86 8.19
C ARG A 257 14.73 -2.35 6.80
N VAL A 258 14.48 -3.64 6.70
CA VAL A 258 13.97 -4.25 5.48
C VAL A 258 12.45 -4.33 5.59
N ILE A 259 11.76 -3.90 4.54
CA ILE A 259 10.34 -4.13 4.33
C ILE A 259 10.23 -5.15 3.20
N ARG A 260 9.63 -6.31 3.47
CA ARG A 260 9.35 -7.33 2.47
C ARG A 260 8.00 -7.09 1.84
N CYS A 261 7.99 -7.10 0.52
CA CYS A 261 6.80 -6.92 -0.29
C CYS A 261 6.60 -8.13 -1.20
N HIS A 262 5.37 -8.48 -1.49
CA HIS A 262 5.09 -9.30 -2.66
C HIS A 262 5.59 -8.59 -3.90
N GLY A 263 6.19 -9.34 -4.82
CA GLY A 263 6.61 -8.82 -6.10
C GLY A 263 5.49 -8.87 -7.16
N PRO A 264 5.76 -8.31 -8.34
CA PRO A 264 4.74 -8.19 -9.39
C PRO A 264 4.28 -9.54 -9.96
N ARG A 265 5.15 -10.58 -10.03
CA ARG A 265 4.75 -11.91 -10.48
C ARG A 265 3.81 -12.57 -9.47
N GLY A 266 4.13 -12.48 -8.17
CA GLY A 266 3.28 -12.96 -7.09
C GLY A 266 1.89 -12.32 -7.13
N LEU A 267 1.83 -11.01 -7.36
CA LEU A 267 0.58 -10.27 -7.42
C LEU A 267 -0.19 -10.50 -8.73
N PHE A 268 0.45 -10.25 -9.88
CA PHE A 268 -0.23 -10.19 -11.18
C PHE A 268 -0.41 -11.54 -11.88
N VAL A 269 0.32 -12.57 -11.45
CA VAL A 269 0.18 -13.92 -12.00
C VAL A 269 -0.45 -14.85 -10.96
N LYS A 270 0.19 -15.02 -9.80
CA LYS A 270 -0.26 -16.02 -8.80
C LYS A 270 -1.54 -15.60 -8.10
N ALA A 271 -1.56 -14.45 -7.41
CA ALA A 271 -2.75 -14.00 -6.71
C ALA A 271 -3.91 -13.72 -7.68
N TRP A 272 -3.61 -13.18 -8.86
CA TRP A 272 -4.63 -12.96 -9.89
C TRP A 272 -5.36 -14.25 -10.27
N SER A 273 -4.62 -15.32 -10.50
CA SER A 273 -5.16 -16.65 -10.81
C SER A 273 -5.95 -17.23 -9.64
N GLU A 274 -5.40 -17.18 -8.41
CA GLU A 274 -6.06 -17.71 -7.22
C GLU A 274 -7.35 -16.96 -6.88
N TRP A 275 -7.37 -15.65 -7.08
CA TRP A 275 -8.57 -14.82 -6.94
C TRP A 275 -9.60 -15.03 -8.06
N ARG A 276 -9.24 -15.76 -9.13
CA ARG A 276 -10.08 -15.98 -10.31
C ARG A 276 -10.62 -14.65 -10.87
N LEU A 277 -9.72 -13.69 -11.01
CA LEU A 277 -10.08 -12.38 -11.56
C LEU A 277 -10.27 -12.47 -13.07
N PRO A 278 -11.20 -11.68 -13.64
CA PRO A 278 -11.42 -11.68 -15.07
C PRO A 278 -10.17 -11.17 -15.80
N GLU A 279 -9.83 -11.82 -16.90
CA GLU A 279 -8.95 -11.22 -17.90
C GLU A 279 -9.69 -10.01 -18.50
N ARG A 280 -8.95 -8.96 -18.81
CA ARG A 280 -9.55 -7.80 -19.49
C ARG A 280 -9.95 -8.24 -20.90
N GLU A 281 -11.21 -8.05 -21.26
CA GLU A 281 -11.59 -8.16 -22.66
C GLU A 281 -10.78 -7.12 -23.46
N PRO A 282 -10.18 -7.51 -24.60
CA PRO A 282 -9.51 -6.53 -25.44
C PRO A 282 -10.52 -5.41 -25.75
N SER A 283 -10.16 -4.17 -25.41
CA SER A 283 -10.96 -3.02 -25.83
C SER A 283 -11.02 -3.05 -27.35
N ASP A 284 -12.23 -3.16 -27.89
CA ASP A 284 -12.43 -2.95 -29.34
C ASP A 284 -11.73 -1.66 -29.75
N PRO A 285 -11.04 -1.68 -30.89
CA PRO A 285 -10.18 -0.59 -31.35
C PRO A 285 -10.95 0.71 -31.60
#